data_cc907ebac0ca8f6a0f5433e1fc98dc81
#
_entry.id   cc907ebac0ca8f6a0f5433e1fc98dc81
#
_cell.length_a   1.000
_cell.length_b   1.000
_cell.length_c   1.000
_cell.angle_alpha   90.00
_cell.angle_beta   90.00
_cell.angle_gamma   90.00
#
_symmetry.space_group_name_H-M   'P 1'
#
loop_
_entity.id
_entity.type
_entity.pdbx_description
1 polymer ?
#
loop_
_entity_poly.entity_id
_entity_poly.type
_entity_poly.pdbx_seq_one_letter_code
_entity_poly.pdbx_strand_id
1 'polypeptide(L)'
;PTIVSVASTKLFESTASSNLAETMNFQSGLRVENNCGNCGTTQLRINGLEGQYSQVLLDSRPIFSSLASVYGLEQLPVAMIERVEVIRGGGSALFGANAIGGVVNIITKEPLYNSVTLANTTNISEDGTADFNTSLNGSFVSDDYKTGVYLFGMIRDRDSYDRNGDGFSDIPELNSETVGFRAYYKTSPYTRLTAEYHHIHEFRRGGNAFDLPPHMADIAEQLNHKIDGGGLKFDWFSPD
;
A
#
# COMPACT_ATOMS: atom_id res chain seq x y z
N PRO A 1 -3.37 -26.36 11.31
CA PRO A 1 -2.20 -25.73 10.72
C PRO A 1 -2.62 -24.46 10.01
N THR A 2 -2.00 -23.33 10.36
CA THR A 2 -2.24 -22.04 9.72
C THR A 2 -1.51 -22.04 8.39
N ILE A 3 -2.21 -21.76 7.28
CA ILE A 3 -1.59 -21.65 5.96
C ILE A 3 -1.10 -20.21 5.81
N VAL A 4 0.21 -20.06 5.63
CA VAL A 4 0.84 -18.75 5.33
C VAL A 4 1.31 -18.80 3.88
N SER A 5 0.92 -17.81 3.09
CA SER A 5 1.45 -17.59 1.75
C SER A 5 2.21 -16.27 1.72
N VAL A 6 3.29 -16.23 0.92
CA VAL A 6 4.16 -15.05 0.83
C VAL A 6 4.18 -14.55 -0.61
N ALA A 7 3.82 -13.28 -0.80
CA ALA A 7 4.04 -12.54 -2.04
C ALA A 7 5.38 -11.80 -1.92
N SER A 8 6.34 -12.16 -2.74
CA SER A 8 7.68 -11.55 -2.74
C SER A 8 7.80 -10.40 -3.74
N THR A 9 8.88 -9.62 -3.65
CA THR A 9 9.23 -8.55 -4.60
C THR A 9 9.19 -9.02 -6.07
N LYS A 10 9.57 -10.28 -6.34
CA LYS A 10 9.50 -10.85 -7.69
C LYS A 10 8.07 -10.88 -8.26
N LEU A 11 7.06 -11.09 -7.42
CA LEU A 11 5.68 -11.05 -7.87
C LEU A 11 5.31 -9.62 -8.28
N PHE A 12 5.68 -8.62 -7.49
CA PHE A 12 5.41 -7.21 -7.80
C PHE A 12 6.05 -6.80 -9.12
N GLU A 13 7.30 -7.19 -9.35
CA GLU A 13 8.04 -6.92 -10.60
C GLU A 13 7.42 -7.63 -11.80
N SER A 14 7.03 -8.91 -11.65
CA SER A 14 6.48 -9.71 -12.75
C SER A 14 5.07 -9.30 -13.16
N THR A 15 4.30 -8.70 -12.26
CA THR A 15 2.93 -8.22 -12.53
C THR A 15 2.90 -6.77 -12.99
N ALA A 16 4.04 -6.06 -12.97
CA ALA A 16 4.14 -4.62 -13.25
C ALA A 16 3.08 -3.79 -12.50
N SER A 17 2.67 -4.26 -11.32
CA SER A 17 1.59 -3.65 -10.54
C SER A 17 2.01 -2.30 -10.02
N SER A 18 1.15 -1.31 -10.15
CA SER A 18 1.37 0.04 -9.66
C SER A 18 1.10 0.18 -8.16
N ASN A 19 0.29 -0.70 -7.60
CA ASN A 19 -0.05 -0.71 -6.18
C ASN A 19 -0.20 -2.14 -5.63
N LEU A 20 -0.27 -2.24 -4.30
CA LEU A 20 -0.38 -3.51 -3.61
C LEU A 20 -1.68 -4.27 -3.96
N ALA A 21 -2.79 -3.56 -4.13
CA ALA A 21 -4.09 -4.16 -4.41
C ALA A 21 -4.06 -4.97 -5.72
N GLU A 22 -3.46 -4.42 -6.77
CA GLU A 22 -3.30 -5.12 -8.06
C GLU A 22 -2.51 -6.43 -7.89
N THR A 23 -1.38 -6.38 -7.17
CA THR A 23 -0.53 -7.57 -6.94
C THR A 23 -1.26 -8.66 -6.17
N MET A 24 -2.13 -8.30 -5.22
CA MET A 24 -2.84 -9.29 -4.40
C MET A 24 -3.79 -10.17 -5.20
N ASN A 25 -4.29 -9.73 -6.35
CA ASN A 25 -5.11 -10.55 -7.25
C ASN A 25 -4.37 -11.78 -7.82
N PHE A 26 -3.04 -11.76 -7.83
CA PHE A 26 -2.22 -12.88 -8.30
C PHE A 26 -1.89 -13.89 -7.19
N GLN A 27 -2.40 -13.68 -5.96
CA GLN A 27 -2.24 -14.61 -4.84
C GLN A 27 -3.47 -15.52 -4.71
N SER A 28 -3.24 -16.83 -4.69
CA SER A 28 -4.33 -17.81 -4.54
C SER A 28 -5.14 -17.55 -3.27
N GLY A 29 -6.47 -17.55 -3.38
CA GLY A 29 -7.40 -17.33 -2.27
C GLY A 29 -7.53 -15.87 -1.84
N LEU A 30 -6.89 -14.94 -2.56
CA LEU A 30 -7.12 -13.51 -2.42
C LEU A 30 -7.85 -13.00 -3.68
N ARG A 31 -8.71 -12.02 -3.47
CA ARG A 31 -9.36 -11.26 -4.52
C ARG A 31 -9.51 -9.82 -4.09
N VAL A 32 -9.07 -8.91 -4.93
CA VAL A 32 -9.33 -7.49 -4.77
C VAL A 32 -10.52 -7.15 -5.67
N GLU A 33 -11.56 -6.59 -5.08
CA GLU A 33 -12.76 -6.16 -5.79
C GLU A 33 -12.90 -4.64 -5.68
N ASN A 34 -13.24 -4.01 -6.77
CA ASN A 34 -13.67 -2.63 -6.77
C ASN A 34 -15.19 -2.61 -6.50
N ASN A 35 -15.59 -2.09 -5.34
CA ASN A 35 -16.97 -2.10 -4.90
C ASN A 35 -17.74 -0.84 -5.33
N CYS A 36 -17.04 0.17 -5.79
CA CYS A 36 -17.64 1.43 -6.19
C CYS A 36 -16.77 2.07 -7.27
N GLY A 37 -17.29 2.20 -8.49
CA GLY A 37 -16.58 2.88 -9.59
C GLY A 37 -16.28 4.33 -9.25
N ASN A 38 -17.29 5.08 -8.81
CA ASN A 38 -17.13 6.50 -8.52
C ASN A 38 -16.17 6.81 -7.36
N CYS A 39 -16.15 5.97 -6.32
CA CYS A 39 -15.26 6.18 -5.18
C CYS A 39 -13.91 5.47 -5.32
N GLY A 40 -13.79 4.52 -6.26
CA GLY A 40 -12.59 3.71 -6.45
C GLY A 40 -12.19 2.93 -5.21
N THR A 41 -13.18 2.49 -4.41
CA THR A 41 -12.89 1.71 -3.21
C THR A 41 -12.56 0.28 -3.57
N THR A 42 -11.40 -0.18 -3.11
CA THR A 42 -10.97 -1.55 -3.28
C THR A 42 -11.10 -2.33 -1.97
N GLN A 43 -11.62 -3.53 -2.06
CA GLN A 43 -11.78 -4.44 -0.94
C GLN A 43 -11.00 -5.72 -1.18
N LEU A 44 -10.17 -6.08 -0.20
CA LEU A 44 -9.47 -7.37 -0.23
C LEU A 44 -10.34 -8.45 0.40
N ARG A 45 -10.68 -9.48 -0.37
CA ARG A 45 -11.35 -10.68 0.12
C ARG A 45 -10.35 -11.80 0.35
N ILE A 46 -10.45 -12.45 1.50
CA ILE A 46 -9.67 -13.65 1.82
C ILE A 46 -10.63 -14.85 1.86
N ASN A 47 -10.40 -15.84 0.99
CA ASN A 47 -11.27 -17.01 0.85
C ASN A 47 -12.77 -16.68 0.67
N GLY A 48 -13.06 -15.56 -0.02
CA GLY A 48 -14.42 -15.08 -0.28
C GLY A 48 -15.06 -14.27 0.83
N LEU A 49 -14.42 -14.13 2.01
CA LEU A 49 -14.90 -13.28 3.08
C LEU A 49 -14.59 -11.80 2.78
N GLU A 50 -15.53 -10.92 3.13
CA GLU A 50 -15.40 -9.48 2.87
C GLU A 50 -14.26 -8.83 3.63
N GLY A 51 -13.77 -7.69 3.11
CA GLY A 51 -12.61 -6.98 3.65
C GLY A 51 -12.70 -6.58 5.11
N GLN A 52 -13.91 -6.33 5.62
CA GLN A 52 -14.14 -6.06 7.05
C GLN A 52 -13.76 -7.22 7.98
N TYR A 53 -13.66 -8.44 7.45
CA TYR A 53 -13.24 -9.64 8.17
C TYR A 53 -11.76 -9.97 7.97
N SER A 54 -11.03 -9.09 7.30
CA SER A 54 -9.60 -9.24 6.99
C SER A 54 -8.80 -8.14 7.70
N GLN A 55 -7.84 -8.55 8.51
CA GLN A 55 -6.96 -7.61 9.21
C GLN A 55 -5.76 -7.29 8.33
N VAL A 56 -5.53 -6.01 8.06
CA VAL A 56 -4.31 -5.54 7.37
C VAL A 56 -3.34 -4.96 8.39
N LEU A 57 -2.10 -5.42 8.32
CA LEU A 57 -1.01 -5.01 9.20
C LEU A 57 0.13 -4.42 8.36
N LEU A 58 0.81 -3.43 8.90
CA LEU A 58 2.09 -2.91 8.42
C LEU A 58 3.14 -3.21 9.48
N ASP A 59 4.17 -4.01 9.13
CA ASP A 59 5.20 -4.48 10.07
C ASP A 59 4.61 -5.03 11.38
N SER A 60 3.57 -5.88 11.25
CA SER A 60 2.84 -6.51 12.35
C SER A 60 2.03 -5.56 13.24
N ARG A 61 1.79 -4.32 12.80
CA ARG A 61 0.93 -3.35 13.49
C ARG A 61 -0.32 -3.08 12.65
N PRO A 62 -1.51 -3.00 13.26
CA PRO A 62 -2.74 -2.66 12.52
C PRO A 62 -2.60 -1.32 11.78
N ILE A 63 -3.02 -1.29 10.52
CA ILE A 63 -3.18 -0.05 9.76
C ILE A 63 -4.41 0.70 10.28
N PHE A 64 -4.24 1.95 10.53
CA PHE A 64 -4.92 2.82 11.50
C PHE A 64 -6.31 3.27 11.20
N SER A 65 -7.20 2.88 10.71
CA SER A 65 -8.61 3.29 10.73
C SER A 65 -9.48 2.43 9.82
N SER A 66 -10.77 2.47 10.04
CA SER A 66 -11.73 1.84 9.13
C SER A 66 -11.59 2.37 7.69
N LEU A 67 -11.22 3.64 7.52
CA LEU A 67 -10.98 4.25 6.20
C LEU A 67 -9.71 3.72 5.54
N ALA A 68 -8.62 3.54 6.29
CA ALA A 68 -7.38 2.97 5.79
C ALA A 68 -7.53 1.48 5.41
N SER A 69 -8.49 0.75 5.96
CA SER A 69 -8.79 -0.62 5.55
C SER A 69 -9.46 -0.69 4.16
N VAL A 70 -10.07 0.41 3.71
CA VAL A 70 -10.77 0.52 2.43
C VAL A 70 -9.83 1.01 1.34
N TYR A 71 -9.01 2.03 1.61
CA TYR A 71 -8.13 2.65 0.62
C TYR A 71 -6.65 2.30 0.81
N GLY A 72 -6.26 1.84 1.99
CA GLY A 72 -4.86 1.69 2.39
C GLY A 72 -4.02 0.76 1.53
N LEU A 73 -4.62 -0.23 0.87
CA LEU A 73 -3.90 -1.13 -0.02
C LEU A 73 -3.42 -0.44 -1.31
N GLU A 74 -4.13 0.57 -1.78
CA GLU A 74 -3.73 1.35 -2.96
C GLU A 74 -2.76 2.48 -2.61
N GLN A 75 -2.80 2.96 -1.38
CA GLN A 75 -1.99 4.07 -0.89
C GLN A 75 -0.55 3.67 -0.56
N LEU A 76 -0.30 2.36 -0.33
CA LEU A 76 1.03 1.87 -0.01
C LEU A 76 1.86 1.64 -1.28
N PRO A 77 2.97 2.39 -1.46
CA PRO A 77 3.86 2.18 -2.60
C PRO A 77 4.46 0.78 -2.58
N VAL A 78 4.33 0.05 -3.69
CA VAL A 78 4.98 -1.25 -3.86
C VAL A 78 6.48 -1.17 -3.59
N ALA A 79 7.07 -0.03 -3.91
CA ALA A 79 8.49 0.24 -3.73
C ALA A 79 8.98 0.13 -2.27
N MET A 80 8.12 0.42 -1.28
CA MET A 80 8.46 0.27 0.14
C MET A 80 8.30 -1.16 0.66
N ILE A 81 7.67 -2.05 -0.12
CA ILE A 81 7.28 -3.38 0.33
C ILE A 81 8.37 -4.40 0.01
N GLU A 82 8.82 -5.12 1.01
CA GLU A 82 9.73 -6.27 0.87
C GLU A 82 8.94 -7.52 0.48
N ARG A 83 7.85 -7.80 1.21
CA ARG A 83 6.97 -8.94 0.98
C ARG A 83 5.62 -8.72 1.67
N VAL A 84 4.66 -9.51 1.26
CA VAL A 84 3.35 -9.59 1.94
C VAL A 84 3.13 -11.01 2.40
N GLU A 85 2.84 -11.16 3.68
CA GLU A 85 2.53 -12.43 4.34
C GLU A 85 1.03 -12.52 4.53
N VAL A 86 0.40 -13.54 3.96
CA VAL A 86 -1.03 -13.77 4.06
C VAL A 86 -1.28 -14.99 4.93
N ILE A 87 -1.88 -14.75 6.07
CA ILE A 87 -2.31 -15.79 7.02
C ILE A 87 -3.80 -16.01 6.78
N ARG A 88 -4.17 -17.23 6.39
CA ARG A 88 -5.56 -17.59 6.10
C ARG A 88 -6.20 -18.29 7.28
N GLY A 89 -7.47 -17.95 7.52
CA GLY A 89 -8.25 -18.49 8.64
C GLY A 89 -8.18 -17.60 9.87
N GLY A 90 -8.93 -17.95 10.90
CA GLY A 90 -9.10 -17.12 12.07
C GLY A 90 -7.80 -16.79 12.81
N GLY A 91 -7.50 -15.50 12.89
CA GLY A 91 -6.36 -14.94 13.60
C GLY A 91 -6.73 -13.99 14.74
N SER A 92 -8.00 -13.90 15.07
CA SER A 92 -8.55 -12.89 15.99
C SER A 92 -7.89 -12.88 17.37
N ALA A 93 -7.44 -14.03 17.87
CA ALA A 93 -6.76 -14.12 19.16
C ALA A 93 -5.40 -13.40 19.20
N LEU A 94 -4.73 -13.27 18.04
CA LEU A 94 -3.40 -12.67 17.93
C LEU A 94 -3.44 -11.26 17.30
N PHE A 95 -4.38 -11.04 16.36
CA PHE A 95 -4.34 -9.88 15.48
C PHE A 95 -5.58 -8.98 15.58
N GLY A 96 -6.52 -9.30 16.47
CA GLY A 96 -7.71 -8.50 16.73
C GLY A 96 -8.99 -9.00 16.06
N ALA A 97 -10.11 -8.37 16.41
CA ALA A 97 -11.46 -8.84 16.08
C ALA A 97 -11.73 -8.95 14.57
N ASN A 98 -11.07 -8.16 13.74
CA ASN A 98 -11.26 -8.16 12.28
C ASN A 98 -10.55 -9.32 11.57
N ALA A 99 -9.66 -10.05 12.25
CA ALA A 99 -8.92 -11.17 11.67
C ALA A 99 -9.72 -12.49 11.66
N ILE A 100 -10.97 -12.44 11.21
CA ILE A 100 -11.85 -13.63 11.10
C ILE A 100 -11.51 -14.42 9.84
N GLY A 101 -11.39 -13.75 8.71
CA GLY A 101 -11.07 -14.36 7.41
C GLY A 101 -9.58 -14.60 7.23
N GLY A 102 -8.76 -13.79 7.89
CA GLY A 102 -7.33 -13.85 7.80
C GLY A 102 -6.63 -12.53 8.10
N VAL A 103 -5.31 -12.55 7.91
CA VAL A 103 -4.44 -11.41 8.12
C VAL A 103 -3.56 -11.21 6.90
N VAL A 104 -3.42 -9.97 6.45
CA VAL A 104 -2.43 -9.53 5.47
C VAL A 104 -1.41 -8.68 6.18
N ASN A 105 -0.19 -9.18 6.34
CA ASN A 105 0.91 -8.47 6.98
C ASN A 105 1.88 -7.98 5.92
N ILE A 106 1.96 -6.68 5.75
CA ILE A 106 2.84 -6.01 4.80
C ILE A 106 4.15 -5.73 5.51
N ILE A 107 5.24 -6.31 5.01
CA ILE A 107 6.58 -6.13 5.55
C ILE A 107 7.32 -5.12 4.68
N THR A 108 7.79 -4.05 5.32
CA THR A 108 8.52 -2.98 4.63
C THR A 108 10.00 -3.35 4.43
N LYS A 109 10.60 -2.81 3.37
CA LYS A 109 12.02 -2.99 3.06
C LYS A 109 12.91 -2.46 4.18
N GLU A 110 13.96 -3.22 4.46
CA GLU A 110 15.05 -2.79 5.33
C GLU A 110 16.27 -2.36 4.50
N PRO A 111 17.04 -1.36 4.94
CA PRO A 111 18.30 -1.02 4.31
C PRO A 111 19.34 -2.09 4.62
N LEU A 112 19.65 -2.95 3.64
CA LEU A 112 20.61 -4.06 3.76
C LEU A 112 21.89 -3.79 2.97
N TYR A 113 21.81 -3.03 1.88
CA TYR A 113 22.92 -2.68 1.00
C TYR A 113 22.66 -1.33 0.35
N ASN A 114 23.72 -0.69 -0.16
CA ASN A 114 23.61 0.58 -0.84
C ASN A 114 22.98 0.41 -2.24
N SER A 115 21.88 1.09 -2.48
CA SER A 115 21.19 1.07 -3.78
C SER A 115 20.34 2.32 -3.97
N VAL A 116 20.13 2.67 -5.24
CA VAL A 116 19.12 3.67 -5.64
C VAL A 116 18.33 3.08 -6.80
N THR A 117 17.02 3.19 -6.74
CA THR A 117 16.11 2.68 -7.77
C THR A 117 15.11 3.77 -8.13
N LEU A 118 15.04 4.08 -9.43
CA LEU A 118 13.98 4.89 -10.02
C LEU A 118 13.13 3.97 -10.89
N ALA A 119 11.82 3.98 -10.68
CA ALA A 119 10.89 3.21 -11.49
C ALA A 119 9.74 4.11 -11.95
N ASN A 120 9.29 3.88 -13.16
CA ASN A 120 8.09 4.50 -13.71
C ASN A 120 7.22 3.42 -14.35
N THR A 121 5.93 3.47 -14.07
CA THR A 121 4.91 2.66 -14.73
C THR A 121 3.88 3.62 -15.33
N THR A 122 3.66 3.49 -16.63
CA THR A 122 2.68 4.29 -17.35
C THR A 122 1.68 3.36 -18.01
N ASN A 123 0.41 3.51 -17.66
CA ASN A 123 -0.69 2.79 -18.29
C ASN A 123 -1.50 3.79 -19.13
N ILE A 124 -1.80 3.43 -20.36
CA ILE A 124 -2.59 4.26 -21.28
C ILE A 124 -3.78 3.43 -21.73
N SER A 125 -4.99 3.96 -21.52
CA SER A 125 -6.25 3.36 -21.94
C SER A 125 -6.50 3.60 -23.44
N GLU A 126 -7.49 2.90 -24.01
CA GLU A 126 -7.82 2.99 -25.45
C GLU A 126 -8.23 4.41 -25.90
N ASP A 127 -8.81 5.19 -25.00
CA ASP A 127 -9.21 6.59 -25.25
C ASP A 127 -8.07 7.60 -25.04
N GLY A 128 -6.89 7.13 -24.62
CA GLY A 128 -5.73 7.96 -24.32
C GLY A 128 -5.60 8.40 -22.85
N THR A 129 -6.56 8.05 -21.99
CA THR A 129 -6.48 8.30 -20.54
C THR A 129 -5.24 7.67 -19.95
N ALA A 130 -4.50 8.40 -19.14
CA ALA A 130 -3.21 8.00 -18.63
C ALA A 130 -3.20 7.81 -17.10
N ASP A 131 -2.39 6.86 -16.64
CA ASP A 131 -2.05 6.62 -15.24
C ASP A 131 -0.52 6.54 -15.12
N PHE A 132 0.09 7.57 -14.57
CA PHE A 132 1.52 7.68 -14.37
C PHE A 132 1.86 7.39 -12.92
N ASN A 133 2.75 6.44 -12.69
CA ASN A 133 3.27 6.12 -11.36
C ASN A 133 4.80 6.15 -11.38
N THR A 134 5.40 7.09 -10.67
CA THR A 134 6.85 7.24 -10.57
C THR A 134 7.29 7.07 -9.13
N SER A 135 8.27 6.21 -8.88
CA SER A 135 8.84 6.00 -7.55
C SER A 135 10.36 6.12 -7.56
N LEU A 136 10.91 6.73 -6.51
CA LEU A 136 12.33 6.83 -6.23
C LEU A 136 12.63 6.24 -4.86
N ASN A 137 13.58 5.32 -4.79
CA ASN A 137 13.96 4.67 -3.54
C ASN A 137 15.47 4.68 -3.38
N GLY A 138 15.93 4.87 -2.16
CA GLY A 138 17.35 4.81 -1.81
C GLY A 138 17.58 4.00 -0.54
N SER A 139 18.54 3.11 -0.58
CA SER A 139 19.03 2.34 0.57
C SER A 139 20.49 2.66 0.80
N PHE A 140 20.83 3.08 1.99
CA PHE A 140 22.18 3.48 2.39
C PHE A 140 22.54 2.79 3.69
N VAL A 141 23.69 2.12 3.70
CA VAL A 141 24.17 1.37 4.86
C VAL A 141 25.63 1.74 5.11
N SER A 142 25.97 1.99 6.37
CA SER A 142 27.35 2.27 6.79
C SER A 142 28.24 1.04 6.62
N ASP A 143 29.55 1.23 6.39
CA ASP A 143 30.52 0.17 6.17
C ASP A 143 30.61 -0.82 7.35
N ASP A 144 30.34 -0.35 8.57
CA ASP A 144 30.31 -1.18 9.77
C ASP A 144 28.94 -1.85 10.03
N TYR A 145 27.97 -1.67 9.12
CA TYR A 145 26.59 -2.19 9.22
C TYR A 145 25.85 -1.82 10.51
N LYS A 146 26.27 -0.76 11.19
CA LYS A 146 25.58 -0.28 12.40
C LYS A 146 24.43 0.67 12.10
N THR A 147 24.52 1.40 10.99
CA THR A 147 23.49 2.36 10.59
C THR A 147 23.00 2.02 9.20
N GLY A 148 21.70 2.07 9.00
CA GLY A 148 21.11 1.97 7.69
C GLY A 148 19.87 2.87 7.59
N VAL A 149 19.67 3.45 6.38
CA VAL A 149 18.53 4.30 6.07
C VAL A 149 17.95 3.86 4.72
N TYR A 150 16.67 3.60 4.70
CA TYR A 150 15.87 3.39 3.49
C TYR A 150 14.96 4.60 3.31
N LEU A 151 15.06 5.26 2.17
CA LEU A 151 14.21 6.38 1.77
C LEU A 151 13.33 5.93 0.61
N PHE A 152 12.09 6.39 0.58
CA PHE A 152 11.19 6.14 -0.54
C PHE A 152 10.31 7.34 -0.82
N GLY A 153 10.00 7.52 -2.10
CA GLY A 153 9.03 8.51 -2.58
C GLY A 153 8.27 7.96 -3.77
N MET A 154 7.01 8.36 -3.92
CA MET A 154 6.14 7.99 -5.02
C MET A 154 5.22 9.16 -5.36
N ILE A 155 5.03 9.37 -6.65
CA ILE A 155 4.01 10.27 -7.20
C ILE A 155 3.18 9.44 -8.18
N ARG A 156 1.87 9.47 -8.04
CA ARG A 156 0.93 8.86 -8.98
C ARG A 156 -0.09 9.90 -9.41
N ASP A 157 -0.28 9.99 -10.71
CA ASP A 157 -1.25 10.84 -11.35
C ASP A 157 -2.05 10.00 -12.35
N ARG A 158 -3.36 9.95 -12.18
CA ARG A 158 -4.25 9.18 -13.01
C ARG A 158 -5.49 10.01 -13.34
N ASP A 159 -5.75 10.18 -14.63
CA ASP A 159 -6.98 10.79 -15.13
C ASP A 159 -8.20 9.89 -14.84
N SER A 160 -9.37 10.48 -14.75
CA SER A 160 -10.63 9.73 -14.69
C SER A 160 -10.88 9.01 -16.00
N TYR A 161 -11.42 7.79 -15.94
CA TYR A 161 -11.72 6.98 -17.11
C TYR A 161 -13.20 6.57 -17.13
N ASP A 162 -13.90 6.92 -18.23
CA ASP A 162 -15.27 6.51 -18.55
C ASP A 162 -15.19 5.47 -19.67
N ARG A 163 -15.36 4.20 -19.33
CA ARG A 163 -15.21 3.08 -20.25
C ARG A 163 -16.39 2.94 -21.22
N ASN A 164 -17.57 3.24 -20.73
CA ASN A 164 -18.83 2.98 -21.47
C ASN A 164 -19.37 4.21 -22.19
N GLY A 165 -18.79 5.40 -21.94
CA GLY A 165 -19.17 6.67 -22.57
C GLY A 165 -20.49 7.24 -22.06
N ASP A 166 -20.91 6.91 -20.83
CA ASP A 166 -22.15 7.41 -20.24
C ASP A 166 -21.99 8.76 -19.52
N GLY A 167 -20.76 9.29 -19.50
CA GLY A 167 -20.42 10.57 -18.87
C GLY A 167 -20.05 10.46 -17.40
N PHE A 168 -20.01 9.24 -16.85
CA PHE A 168 -19.57 8.98 -15.47
C PHE A 168 -18.30 8.14 -15.45
N SER A 169 -17.43 8.41 -14.50
CA SER A 169 -16.17 7.66 -14.38
C SER A 169 -16.38 6.24 -13.85
N ASP A 170 -15.85 5.25 -14.55
CA ASP A 170 -15.68 3.88 -14.04
C ASP A 170 -14.43 3.75 -13.18
N ILE A 171 -13.43 4.60 -13.47
CA ILE A 171 -12.20 4.73 -12.69
C ILE A 171 -12.05 6.20 -12.29
N PRO A 172 -11.90 6.52 -11.01
CA PRO A 172 -11.79 7.90 -10.55
C PRO A 172 -10.44 8.52 -10.89
N GLU A 173 -10.42 9.84 -11.04
CA GLU A 173 -9.19 10.64 -10.97
C GLU A 173 -8.47 10.40 -9.64
N LEU A 174 -7.14 10.31 -9.70
CA LEU A 174 -6.29 10.07 -8.55
C LEU A 174 -5.01 10.88 -8.67
N ASN A 175 -4.70 11.66 -7.64
CA ASN A 175 -3.41 12.29 -7.45
C ASN A 175 -2.88 11.89 -6.08
N SER A 176 -1.72 11.22 -6.02
CA SER A 176 -1.16 10.69 -4.78
C SER A 176 0.32 10.94 -4.69
N GLU A 177 0.74 11.46 -3.56
CA GLU A 177 2.13 11.70 -3.21
C GLU A 177 2.45 10.97 -1.92
N THR A 178 3.52 10.19 -1.92
CA THR A 178 3.98 9.46 -0.74
C THR A 178 5.48 9.69 -0.55
N VAL A 179 5.88 9.96 0.69
CA VAL A 179 7.29 10.05 1.06
C VAL A 179 7.49 9.42 2.43
N GLY A 180 8.62 8.78 2.64
CA GLY A 180 8.94 8.22 3.93
C GLY A 180 10.36 7.70 4.06
N PHE A 181 10.67 7.25 5.27
CA PHE A 181 11.94 6.61 5.57
C PHE A 181 11.78 5.51 6.61
N ARG A 182 12.74 4.60 6.60
CA ARG A 182 13.01 3.65 7.67
C ARG A 182 14.51 3.64 7.95
N ALA A 183 14.89 3.85 9.20
CA ALA A 183 16.28 3.89 9.61
C ALA A 183 16.51 2.97 10.80
N TYR A 184 17.70 2.39 10.88
CA TYR A 184 18.12 1.67 12.08
C TYR A 184 19.48 2.12 12.57
N TYR A 185 19.68 1.96 13.87
CA TYR A 185 20.98 2.12 14.53
C TYR A 185 21.21 0.98 15.52
N LYS A 186 22.32 0.25 15.34
CA LYS A 186 22.77 -0.82 16.28
C LYS A 186 23.70 -0.21 17.32
N THR A 187 23.21 -0.07 18.54
CA THR A 187 24.01 0.47 19.64
C THR A 187 25.01 -0.56 20.17
N SER A 188 24.71 -1.86 19.96
CA SER A 188 25.60 -3.00 20.26
C SER A 188 25.25 -4.17 19.33
N PRO A 189 26.01 -5.27 19.33
CA PRO A 189 25.64 -6.49 18.59
C PRO A 189 24.26 -7.06 18.99
N TYR A 190 23.78 -6.73 20.18
CA TYR A 190 22.56 -7.26 20.77
C TYR A 190 21.42 -6.25 20.82
N THR A 191 21.64 -5.03 20.35
CA THR A 191 20.62 -3.98 20.47
C THR A 191 20.46 -3.22 19.16
N ARG A 192 19.19 -2.95 18.77
CA ARG A 192 18.84 -2.21 17.58
C ARG A 192 17.70 -1.24 17.88
N LEU A 193 17.90 0.01 17.53
CA LEU A 193 16.84 1.02 17.46
C LEU A 193 16.42 1.17 16.00
N THR A 194 15.12 1.12 15.73
CA THR A 194 14.54 1.38 14.41
C THR A 194 13.57 2.53 14.52
N ALA A 195 13.66 3.47 13.58
CA ALA A 195 12.72 4.59 13.42
C ALA A 195 12.12 4.53 12.01
N GLU A 196 10.85 4.84 11.90
CA GLU A 196 10.13 4.89 10.63
C GLU A 196 9.14 6.05 10.62
N TYR A 197 8.94 6.62 9.45
CA TYR A 197 7.92 7.63 9.20
C TYR A 197 7.51 7.61 7.74
N HIS A 198 6.22 7.87 7.49
CA HIS A 198 5.69 8.11 6.16
C HIS A 198 4.60 9.17 6.19
N HIS A 199 4.54 9.91 5.10
CA HIS A 199 3.48 10.85 4.80
C HIS A 199 2.84 10.45 3.47
N ILE A 200 1.50 10.45 3.43
CA ILE A 200 0.71 10.18 2.24
C ILE A 200 -0.28 11.33 2.09
N HIS A 201 -0.29 11.94 0.91
CA HIS A 201 -1.34 12.85 0.49
C HIS A 201 -2.01 12.28 -0.75
N GLU A 202 -3.31 12.07 -0.69
CA GLU A 202 -4.10 11.54 -1.80
C GLU A 202 -5.35 12.37 -2.01
N PHE A 203 -5.51 12.83 -3.24
CA PHE A 203 -6.75 13.37 -3.77
C PHE A 203 -7.36 12.35 -4.71
N ARG A 204 -8.67 12.10 -4.58
CA ARG A 204 -9.42 11.21 -5.43
C ARG A 204 -10.78 11.81 -5.72
N ARG A 205 -11.21 11.75 -7.00
CA ARG A 205 -12.52 12.19 -7.40
C ARG A 205 -13.09 11.29 -8.49
N GLY A 206 -14.33 10.86 -8.29
CA GLY A 206 -15.12 10.15 -9.30
C GLY A 206 -16.51 10.78 -9.47
N GLY A 207 -17.22 10.32 -10.47
CA GLY A 207 -18.53 10.83 -10.88
C GLY A 207 -18.50 11.48 -12.26
N ASN A 208 -19.11 12.65 -12.37
CA ASN A 208 -19.15 13.42 -13.62
C ASN A 208 -18.78 14.90 -13.40
N ALA A 209 -18.81 15.68 -14.48
CA ALA A 209 -18.58 17.12 -14.46
C ALA A 209 -17.33 17.52 -13.65
N PHE A 210 -16.16 16.95 -13.99
CA PHE A 210 -14.90 17.15 -13.27
C PHE A 210 -14.39 18.60 -13.25
N ASP A 211 -14.84 19.43 -14.17
CA ASP A 211 -14.58 20.87 -14.26
C ASP A 211 -15.40 21.70 -13.25
N LEU A 212 -16.43 21.10 -12.65
CA LEU A 212 -17.29 21.75 -11.66
C LEU A 212 -16.96 21.29 -10.24
N PRO A 213 -17.26 22.13 -9.21
CA PRO A 213 -17.21 21.68 -7.83
C PRO A 213 -18.13 20.45 -7.58
N PRO A 214 -17.76 19.53 -6.67
CA PRO A 214 -18.52 18.29 -6.45
C PRO A 214 -20.03 18.48 -6.19
N HIS A 215 -20.40 19.54 -5.49
CA HIS A 215 -21.81 19.83 -5.16
C HIS A 215 -22.64 20.37 -6.36
N MET A 216 -22.00 20.63 -7.50
CA MET A 216 -22.65 21.06 -8.75
C MET A 216 -22.67 19.93 -9.80
N ALA A 217 -22.06 18.80 -9.54
CA ALA A 217 -22.13 17.62 -10.38
C ALA A 217 -23.40 16.80 -10.06
N ASP A 218 -23.88 16.00 -11.01
CA ASP A 218 -25.02 15.10 -10.76
C ASP A 218 -24.64 14.01 -9.77
N ILE A 219 -23.45 13.45 -9.94
CA ILE A 219 -22.83 12.49 -9.00
C ILE A 219 -21.36 12.88 -8.86
N ALA A 220 -20.92 13.07 -7.64
CA ALA A 220 -19.51 13.23 -7.34
C ALA A 220 -19.16 12.64 -5.99
N GLU A 221 -18.07 11.88 -5.93
CA GLU A 221 -17.43 11.48 -4.71
C GLU A 221 -15.99 11.99 -4.73
N GLN A 222 -15.65 12.79 -3.73
CA GLN A 222 -14.34 13.40 -3.62
C GLN A 222 -13.74 13.11 -2.25
N LEU A 223 -12.51 12.65 -2.25
CA LEU A 223 -11.75 12.33 -1.05
C LEU A 223 -10.42 13.09 -1.07
N ASN A 224 -10.03 13.56 0.09
CA ASN A 224 -8.71 14.16 0.29
C ASN A 224 -8.14 13.57 1.58
N HIS A 225 -7.14 12.69 1.43
CA HIS A 225 -6.51 12.01 2.53
C HIS A 225 -5.14 12.63 2.83
N LYS A 226 -4.87 12.89 4.09
CA LYS A 226 -3.53 13.20 4.60
C LYS A 226 -3.25 12.26 5.75
N ILE A 227 -2.25 11.41 5.57
CA ILE A 227 -1.90 10.36 6.52
C ILE A 227 -0.45 10.54 6.92
N ASP A 228 -0.21 10.67 8.20
CA ASP A 228 1.10 10.67 8.81
C ASP A 228 1.21 9.43 9.70
N GLY A 229 2.18 8.59 9.43
CA GLY A 229 2.44 7.38 10.20
C GLY A 229 3.90 7.26 10.58
N GLY A 230 4.17 6.67 11.73
CA GLY A 230 5.53 6.45 12.15
C GLY A 230 5.65 5.61 13.41
N GLY A 231 6.87 5.21 13.71
CA GLY A 231 7.13 4.38 14.86
C GLY A 231 8.58 4.36 15.28
N LEU A 232 8.77 4.03 16.54
CA LEU A 232 10.07 3.69 17.13
C LEU A 232 10.00 2.27 17.67
N LYS A 233 11.03 1.48 17.39
CA LYS A 233 11.16 0.11 17.86
C LYS A 233 12.56 -0.08 18.45
N PHE A 234 12.60 -0.68 19.63
CA PHE A 234 13.84 -1.10 20.26
C PHE A 234 13.85 -2.63 20.37
N ASP A 235 14.82 -3.25 19.77
CA ASP A 235 15.06 -4.68 19.86
C ASP A 235 16.27 -4.94 20.75
N TRP A 236 16.12 -5.85 21.70
CA TRP A 236 17.18 -6.38 22.50
C TRP A 236 17.22 -7.90 22.39
N PHE A 237 18.37 -8.44 22.03
CA PHE A 237 18.60 -9.88 21.91
C PHE A 237 19.48 -10.34 23.07
N SER A 238 19.05 -11.35 23.82
CA SER A 238 19.86 -11.91 24.89
C SER A 238 21.14 -12.50 24.30
N PRO A 239 22.32 -12.17 24.81
CA PRO A 239 23.51 -12.96 24.53
C PRO A 239 23.35 -14.28 25.27
N ASP A 240 23.11 -15.38 24.57
CA ASP A 240 23.13 -16.74 25.15
C ASP A 240 24.55 -17.20 25.36
#